data_6d96aa7b715af120125eb5cdf0139a82
#
_entry.id   6d96aa7b715af120125eb5cdf0139a82
#
_cell.length_a   1.000
_cell.length_b   1.000
_cell.length_c   1.000
_cell.angle_alpha   90.00
_cell.angle_beta   90.00
_cell.angle_gamma   90.00
#
_symmetry.space_group_name_H-M   'P 1'
#
loop_
_entity.id
_entity.type
_entity.pdbx_description
1 polymer ?
#
loop_
_entity_poly.entity_id
_entity_poly.type
_entity_poly.pdbx_seq_one_letter_code
_entity_poly.pdbx_strand_id
1 'polypeptide(L)'
;CELECPACTSSFHQINHCTVHSGDGLKTDDYRRLIRQFLMNGIKRINIFAGGNPNKNSYVRQLLPDMEKSKVDVHLYLDNTFLCSEYEELVQQTKCVLEVLVHAEGFGNQLTEDMQKFPYDRVKWNLIVSNESDMERIEKMEIPAETVVQIKPFYTAENKDFFREYVYLDMQDILAAPIDRKTIFRHRTLNDNFFGKLTIYPSGEVYANVNC
;
A
#
# COMPACT_ATOMS: atom_id res chain seq x y z
N CYS A 1 -1.26 5.29 -12.49
CA CYS A 1 -2.23 4.22 -12.25
C CYS A 1 -3.32 4.34 -13.30
N GLU A 2 -3.60 3.27 -14.04
CA GLU A 2 -4.66 3.23 -15.06
C GLU A 2 -5.98 2.68 -14.50
N LEU A 3 -6.00 2.38 -13.20
CA LEU A 3 -7.13 1.74 -12.53
C LEU A 3 -7.91 2.73 -11.69
N GLU A 4 -9.19 2.81 -11.94
CA GLU A 4 -10.16 3.44 -11.06
C GLU A 4 -10.60 2.43 -9.98
N CYS A 5 -9.68 2.09 -9.06
CA CYS A 5 -10.02 1.19 -7.97
C CYS A 5 -10.77 1.95 -6.88
N PRO A 6 -12.00 1.56 -6.52
CA PRO A 6 -12.74 2.22 -5.45
C PRO A 6 -12.03 2.12 -4.09
N ALA A 7 -11.16 1.14 -3.92
CA ALA A 7 -10.34 0.95 -2.72
C ALA A 7 -8.83 0.98 -3.04
N CYS A 8 -8.41 1.89 -3.88
CA CYS A 8 -6.99 2.09 -4.19
C CYS A 8 -6.18 2.36 -2.91
N THR A 9 -4.92 1.89 -2.84
CA THR A 9 -4.03 2.15 -1.71
C THR A 9 -3.71 3.61 -1.48
N SER A 10 -3.75 4.43 -2.53
CA SER A 10 -3.74 5.86 -2.35
C SER A 10 -4.96 6.31 -1.55
N SER A 11 -6.07 5.58 -1.59
CA SER A 11 -7.28 5.81 -0.82
C SER A 11 -7.32 5.10 0.54
N PHE A 12 -6.26 4.42 1.00
CA PHE A 12 -6.14 4.08 2.42
C PHE A 12 -6.23 5.30 3.32
N HIS A 13 -6.02 6.44 2.75
CA HIS A 13 -6.30 7.72 3.37
C HIS A 13 -7.61 8.31 2.85
N GLN A 14 -8.48 7.48 2.22
CA GLN A 14 -9.80 7.85 1.71
C GLN A 14 -9.80 8.98 0.67
N ILE A 15 -8.81 8.95 -0.23
CA ILE A 15 -8.87 9.85 -1.37
C ILE A 15 -9.88 9.27 -2.36
N ASN A 16 -10.99 9.95 -2.48
CA ASN A 16 -12.04 9.62 -3.44
C ASN A 16 -11.67 9.92 -4.90
N HIS A 17 -10.44 10.31 -5.18
CA HIS A 17 -10.04 10.73 -6.52
C HIS A 17 -8.62 10.29 -6.82
N CYS A 18 -8.46 9.05 -7.28
CA CYS A 18 -7.34 8.73 -8.14
C CYS A 18 -7.62 9.41 -9.48
N THR A 19 -7.33 10.70 -9.58
CA THR A 19 -7.35 11.37 -10.87
C THR A 19 -6.30 10.70 -11.74
N VAL A 20 -6.75 10.04 -12.80
CA VAL A 20 -5.89 9.63 -13.90
C VAL A 20 -5.30 10.92 -14.44
N HIS A 21 -4.10 11.25 -14.03
CA HIS A 21 -3.38 12.38 -14.58
C HIS A 21 -2.96 12.01 -15.99
N SER A 22 -3.80 12.38 -16.96
CA SER A 22 -3.48 12.33 -18.38
C SER A 22 -2.51 13.48 -18.68
N GLY A 23 -1.23 13.19 -18.73
CA GLY A 23 -0.20 14.15 -19.10
C GLY A 23 1.12 13.44 -19.33
N ASP A 24 2.07 14.11 -19.97
CA ASP A 24 3.45 13.66 -20.03
C ASP A 24 4.02 13.60 -18.63
N GLY A 25 3.98 12.41 -18.01
CA GLY A 25 4.48 12.18 -16.67
C GLY A 25 5.99 12.45 -16.56
N LEU A 26 6.48 12.47 -15.32
CA LEU A 26 7.92 12.54 -15.04
C LEU A 26 8.68 11.46 -15.80
N LYS A 27 9.78 11.85 -16.42
CA LYS A 27 10.68 10.93 -17.12
C LYS A 27 11.50 10.10 -16.09
N THR A 28 12.00 8.96 -16.51
CA THR A 28 12.82 8.09 -15.65
C THR A 28 13.99 8.84 -15.00
N ASP A 29 14.61 9.76 -15.68
CA ASP A 29 15.73 10.55 -15.14
C ASP A 29 15.29 11.54 -14.07
N ASP A 30 14.08 12.07 -14.14
CA ASP A 30 13.52 12.93 -13.09
C ASP A 30 13.26 12.12 -11.82
N TYR A 31 12.68 10.92 -11.96
CA TYR A 31 12.55 9.99 -10.84
C TYR A 31 13.90 9.61 -10.21
N ARG A 32 14.93 9.36 -11.03
CA ARG A 32 16.29 9.09 -10.52
C ARG A 32 16.85 10.25 -9.72
N ARG A 33 16.65 11.50 -10.17
CA ARG A 33 17.06 12.69 -9.41
C ARG A 33 16.33 12.78 -8.09
N LEU A 34 15.02 12.59 -8.07
CA LEU A 34 14.19 12.63 -6.88
C LEU A 34 14.62 11.56 -5.87
N ILE A 35 14.79 10.32 -6.32
CA ILE A 35 15.25 9.22 -5.48
C ILE A 35 16.62 9.55 -4.87
N ARG A 36 17.59 10.02 -5.64
CA ARG A 36 18.90 10.43 -5.11
C ARG A 36 18.78 11.49 -4.03
N GLN A 37 17.95 12.51 -4.24
CA GLN A 37 17.70 13.54 -3.24
C GLN A 37 17.07 12.99 -1.97
N PHE A 38 16.08 12.10 -2.10
CA PHE A 38 15.48 11.45 -0.94
C PHE A 38 16.49 10.63 -0.14
N LEU A 39 17.33 9.88 -0.83
CA LEU A 39 18.38 9.08 -0.20
C LEU A 39 19.37 9.95 0.57
N MET A 40 19.80 11.08 0.00
CA MET A 40 20.67 12.05 0.66
C MET A 40 20.02 12.68 1.90
N ASN A 41 18.69 12.80 1.91
CA ASN A 41 17.93 13.33 3.04
C ASN A 41 17.48 12.24 4.05
N GLY A 42 17.96 11.00 3.92
CA GLY A 42 17.76 9.95 4.90
C GLY A 42 16.38 9.31 4.88
N ILE A 43 15.69 9.32 3.74
CA ILE A 43 14.43 8.60 3.56
C ILE A 43 14.65 7.11 3.86
N LYS A 44 13.72 6.50 4.62
CA LYS A 44 13.81 5.11 5.05
C LYS A 44 12.96 4.16 4.22
N ARG A 45 11.87 4.66 3.65
CA ARG A 45 10.92 3.88 2.87
C ARG A 45 10.45 4.65 1.63
N ILE A 46 10.31 3.92 0.53
CA ILE A 46 9.69 4.39 -0.69
C ILE A 46 8.52 3.45 -1.02
N ASN A 47 7.33 4.00 -1.13
CA ASN A 47 6.14 3.30 -1.57
C ASN A 47 5.90 3.66 -3.04
N ILE A 48 5.77 2.64 -3.89
CA ILE A 48 5.53 2.81 -5.33
C ILE A 48 4.14 2.23 -5.63
N PHE A 49 3.26 3.07 -6.12
CA PHE A 49 1.92 2.65 -6.55
C PHE A 49 1.96 2.40 -8.06
N ALA A 50 2.30 1.18 -8.44
CA ALA A 50 2.52 0.81 -9.85
C ALA A 50 1.21 0.63 -10.63
N GLY A 51 0.12 0.38 -9.92
CA GLY A 51 -1.27 0.44 -10.38
C GLY A 51 -1.68 -0.41 -11.57
N GLY A 52 -0.85 -1.26 -12.14
CA GLY A 52 -1.21 -1.98 -13.33
C GLY A 52 -0.13 -2.93 -13.84
N ASN A 53 -0.20 -3.27 -15.12
CA ASN A 53 0.71 -4.19 -15.77
C ASN A 53 2.18 -3.73 -15.66
N PRO A 54 3.09 -4.53 -15.06
CA PRO A 54 4.49 -4.18 -14.90
C PRO A 54 5.21 -3.94 -16.23
N ASN A 55 4.72 -4.53 -17.29
CA ASN A 55 5.28 -4.33 -18.64
C ASN A 55 4.97 -2.93 -19.19
N LYS A 56 3.87 -2.30 -18.76
CA LYS A 56 3.55 -0.91 -19.09
C LYS A 56 4.34 0.08 -18.21
N ASN A 57 4.78 -0.33 -17.03
CA ASN A 57 5.52 0.49 -16.07
C ASN A 57 7.03 0.17 -16.10
N SER A 58 7.63 0.23 -17.28
CA SER A 58 9.06 -0.09 -17.49
C SER A 58 10.00 0.72 -16.57
N TYR A 59 9.61 1.92 -16.17
CA TYR A 59 10.39 2.76 -15.26
C TYR A 59 10.54 2.16 -13.86
N VAL A 60 9.55 1.40 -13.35
CA VAL A 60 9.67 0.72 -12.06
C VAL A 60 10.85 -0.26 -12.08
N ARG A 61 10.90 -1.13 -13.11
CA ARG A 61 12.02 -2.07 -13.28
C ARG A 61 13.38 -1.38 -13.44
N GLN A 62 13.40 -0.19 -14.08
CA GLN A 62 14.64 0.58 -14.25
C GLN A 62 15.12 1.27 -12.98
N LEU A 63 14.20 1.61 -12.07
CA LEU A 63 14.52 2.35 -10.84
C LEU A 63 14.83 1.45 -9.66
N LEU A 64 14.24 0.26 -9.60
CA LEU A 64 14.44 -0.68 -8.48
C LEU A 64 15.90 -0.97 -8.18
N PRO A 65 16.79 -1.27 -9.14
CA PRO A 65 18.21 -1.52 -8.86
C PRO A 65 18.95 -0.32 -8.24
N ASP A 66 18.54 0.90 -8.59
CA ASP A 66 19.13 2.12 -8.02
C ASP A 66 18.70 2.31 -6.55
N MET A 67 17.45 1.95 -6.23
CA MET A 67 16.91 2.02 -4.87
C MET A 67 17.51 0.94 -3.95
N GLU A 68 17.74 -0.27 -4.45
CA GLU A 68 18.29 -1.39 -3.69
C GLU A 68 19.71 -1.15 -3.17
N LYS A 69 20.52 -0.44 -3.97
CA LYS A 69 21.89 -0.07 -3.56
C LYS A 69 21.91 0.84 -2.33
N SER A 70 20.79 1.44 -2.00
CA SER A 70 20.70 2.52 -1.02
C SER A 70 20.18 2.11 0.35
N LYS A 71 19.89 0.84 0.60
CA LYS A 71 19.35 0.31 1.86
C LYS A 71 18.02 0.96 2.28
N VAL A 72 17.21 1.38 1.32
CA VAL A 72 15.85 1.89 1.54
C VAL A 72 14.86 0.74 1.40
N ASP A 73 13.87 0.70 2.26
CA ASP A 73 12.76 -0.23 2.14
C ASP A 73 11.88 0.18 0.97
N VAL A 74 11.79 -0.64 -0.06
CA VAL A 74 10.95 -0.38 -1.23
C VAL A 74 9.73 -1.28 -1.17
N HIS A 75 8.55 -0.66 -1.16
CA HIS A 75 7.27 -1.35 -1.20
C HIS A 75 6.57 -1.02 -2.51
N LEU A 76 6.19 -2.06 -3.24
CA LEU A 76 5.50 -1.96 -4.52
C LEU A 76 4.05 -2.42 -4.34
N TYR A 77 3.12 -1.48 -4.50
CA TYR A 77 1.69 -1.72 -4.37
C TYR A 77 1.06 -2.06 -5.71
N LEU A 78 0.30 -3.14 -5.75
CA LEU A 78 -0.43 -3.58 -6.93
C LEU A 78 -1.74 -4.26 -6.56
N ASP A 79 -2.69 -4.26 -7.48
CA ASP A 79 -3.91 -5.03 -7.37
C ASP A 79 -3.65 -6.50 -7.72
N ASN A 80 -4.32 -7.43 -7.04
CA ASN A 80 -4.14 -8.87 -7.26
C ASN A 80 -4.46 -9.33 -8.69
N THR A 81 -5.32 -8.59 -9.40
CA THR A 81 -5.65 -8.89 -10.81
C THR A 81 -4.47 -8.73 -11.76
N PHE A 82 -3.42 -8.02 -11.35
CA PHE A 82 -2.18 -7.84 -12.11
C PHE A 82 -1.04 -8.74 -11.65
N LEU A 83 -1.30 -9.61 -10.69
CA LEU A 83 -0.30 -10.56 -10.21
C LEU A 83 0.03 -11.56 -11.33
N CYS A 84 1.29 -11.66 -11.67
CA CYS A 84 1.79 -12.49 -12.77
C CYS A 84 3.22 -12.97 -12.47
N SER A 85 3.71 -13.91 -13.28
CA SER A 85 5.05 -14.48 -13.11
C SER A 85 6.18 -13.46 -13.13
N GLU A 86 6.02 -12.34 -13.84
CA GLU A 86 7.01 -11.27 -13.86
C GLU A 86 7.17 -10.59 -12.50
N TYR A 87 6.12 -10.54 -11.67
CA TYR A 87 6.22 -10.05 -10.30
C TYR A 87 6.89 -11.08 -9.39
N GLU A 88 6.65 -12.37 -9.60
CA GLU A 88 7.37 -13.44 -8.89
C GLU A 88 8.88 -13.33 -9.16
N GLU A 89 9.27 -13.24 -10.43
CA GLU A 89 10.67 -13.01 -10.80
C GLU A 89 11.25 -11.72 -10.19
N LEU A 90 10.48 -10.64 -10.21
CA LEU A 90 10.90 -9.36 -9.64
C LEU A 90 11.22 -9.50 -8.16
N VAL A 91 10.36 -10.14 -7.39
CA VAL A 91 10.55 -10.34 -5.94
C VAL A 91 11.75 -11.26 -5.66
N GLN A 92 11.96 -12.27 -6.48
CA GLN A 92 13.12 -13.16 -6.35
C GLN A 92 14.45 -12.45 -6.66
N GLN A 93 14.44 -11.54 -7.63
CA GLN A 93 15.63 -10.84 -8.10
C GLN A 93 15.95 -9.56 -7.29
N THR A 94 14.99 -9.03 -6.56
CA THR A 94 15.12 -7.75 -5.85
C THR A 94 14.83 -7.91 -4.36
N LYS A 95 15.09 -6.86 -3.56
CA LYS A 95 14.72 -6.80 -2.14
C LYS A 95 13.39 -6.09 -1.90
N CYS A 96 12.66 -5.74 -2.94
CA CYS A 96 11.37 -5.07 -2.76
C CYS A 96 10.34 -5.99 -2.10
N VAL A 97 9.42 -5.37 -1.38
CA VAL A 97 8.25 -6.03 -0.80
C VAL A 97 7.05 -5.74 -1.70
N LEU A 98 6.33 -6.77 -2.10
CA LEU A 98 5.04 -6.59 -2.76
C LEU A 98 3.95 -6.39 -1.70
N GLU A 99 3.17 -5.36 -1.88
CA GLU A 99 1.95 -5.06 -1.14
C GLU A 99 0.77 -5.33 -2.08
N VAL A 100 0.25 -6.56 -2.05
CA VAL A 100 -0.83 -6.99 -2.95
C VAL A 100 -2.17 -6.60 -2.34
N LEU A 101 -2.96 -5.85 -3.09
CA LEU A 101 -4.32 -5.47 -2.73
C LEU A 101 -5.30 -6.47 -3.27
N VAL A 102 -6.14 -6.97 -2.41
CA VAL A 102 -7.16 -7.94 -2.77
C VAL A 102 -8.52 -7.42 -2.35
N HIS A 103 -9.38 -7.17 -3.33
CA HIS A 103 -10.77 -6.82 -3.09
C HIS A 103 -11.61 -8.05 -2.77
N ALA A 104 -12.77 -7.85 -2.14
CA ALA A 104 -13.62 -8.95 -1.67
C ALA A 104 -14.02 -9.94 -2.77
N GLU A 105 -14.15 -9.48 -4.01
CA GLU A 105 -14.43 -10.34 -5.17
C GLU A 105 -13.31 -11.37 -5.43
N GLY A 106 -12.09 -11.04 -5.02
CA GLY A 106 -10.91 -11.90 -5.15
C GLY A 106 -10.75 -12.92 -4.01
N PHE A 107 -11.59 -12.88 -2.96
CA PHE A 107 -11.48 -13.83 -1.84
C PHE A 107 -11.95 -15.23 -2.25
N GLY A 108 -11.08 -16.22 -2.12
CA GLY A 108 -11.38 -17.61 -2.45
C GLY A 108 -10.13 -18.47 -2.71
N ASN A 109 -10.35 -19.67 -3.23
CA ASN A 109 -9.31 -20.67 -3.41
C ASN A 109 -8.18 -20.20 -4.32
N GLN A 110 -8.47 -19.45 -5.38
CA GLN A 110 -7.45 -18.91 -6.27
C GLN A 110 -6.46 -18.02 -5.53
N LEU A 111 -6.96 -17.18 -4.63
CA LEU A 111 -6.11 -16.34 -3.80
C LEU A 111 -5.19 -17.17 -2.89
N THR A 112 -5.73 -18.24 -2.30
CA THR A 112 -4.94 -19.16 -1.46
C THR A 112 -3.84 -19.84 -2.27
N GLU A 113 -4.13 -20.27 -3.50
CA GLU A 113 -3.12 -20.83 -4.40
C GLU A 113 -2.04 -19.80 -4.78
N ASP A 114 -2.44 -18.56 -5.03
CA ASP A 114 -1.49 -17.50 -5.33
C ASP A 114 -0.60 -17.17 -4.11
N MET A 115 -1.18 -17.18 -2.90
CA MET A 115 -0.42 -17.01 -1.65
C MET A 115 0.67 -18.08 -1.50
N GLN A 116 0.44 -19.30 -1.97
CA GLN A 116 1.42 -20.40 -1.89
C GLN A 116 2.57 -20.27 -2.91
N LYS A 117 2.36 -19.57 -4.02
CA LYS A 117 3.37 -19.39 -5.08
C LYS A 117 4.43 -18.36 -4.74
N PHE A 118 4.08 -17.36 -3.92
CA PHE A 118 4.95 -16.22 -3.63
C PHE A 118 5.72 -16.41 -2.31
N PRO A 119 6.97 -15.88 -2.20
CA PRO A 119 7.76 -15.97 -0.97
C PRO A 119 7.11 -15.17 0.16
N TYR A 120 6.91 -15.80 1.32
CA TYR A 120 6.16 -15.25 2.44
C TYR A 120 6.77 -13.98 3.05
N ASP A 121 8.09 -13.87 3.06
CA ASP A 121 8.83 -12.75 3.63
C ASP A 121 8.83 -11.49 2.73
N ARG A 122 8.40 -11.65 1.47
CA ARG A 122 8.47 -10.58 0.47
C ARG A 122 7.12 -10.11 -0.04
N VAL A 123 6.05 -10.81 0.30
CA VAL A 123 4.71 -10.45 -0.15
C VAL A 123 3.78 -10.27 1.03
N LYS A 124 3.09 -9.15 1.06
CA LYS A 124 2.05 -8.84 2.03
C LYS A 124 0.72 -8.73 1.31
N TRP A 125 -0.23 -9.48 1.80
CA TRP A 125 -1.57 -9.53 1.24
C TRP A 125 -2.48 -8.61 2.03
N ASN A 126 -2.95 -7.55 1.38
CA ASN A 126 -3.83 -6.55 1.98
C ASN A 126 -5.27 -6.88 1.55
N LEU A 127 -6.03 -7.54 2.43
CA LEU A 127 -7.41 -7.92 2.19
C LEU A 127 -8.32 -6.73 2.51
N ILE A 128 -9.00 -6.20 1.51
CA ILE A 128 -9.86 -5.02 1.63
C ILE A 128 -11.25 -5.47 2.02
N VAL A 129 -11.74 -4.99 3.15
CA VAL A 129 -13.05 -5.34 3.71
C VAL A 129 -13.91 -4.09 3.86
N SER A 130 -15.19 -4.21 3.54
CA SER A 130 -16.15 -3.13 3.62
C SER A 130 -17.38 -3.47 4.47
N ASN A 131 -17.56 -4.74 4.81
CA ASN A 131 -18.71 -5.23 5.56
C ASN A 131 -18.39 -6.56 6.25
N GLU A 132 -19.33 -7.03 7.07
CA GLU A 132 -19.23 -8.27 7.83
C GLU A 132 -19.11 -9.51 6.93
N SER A 133 -19.83 -9.54 5.83
CA SER A 133 -19.76 -10.66 4.87
C SER A 133 -18.36 -10.84 4.28
N ASP A 134 -17.61 -9.75 4.08
CA ASP A 134 -16.21 -9.81 3.65
C ASP A 134 -15.35 -10.48 4.72
N MET A 135 -15.58 -10.16 6.00
CA MET A 135 -14.90 -10.77 7.13
C MET A 135 -15.17 -12.26 7.22
N GLU A 136 -16.45 -12.67 7.13
CA GLU A 136 -16.84 -14.08 7.13
C GLU A 136 -16.19 -14.87 5.99
N ARG A 137 -16.00 -14.25 4.82
CA ARG A 137 -15.33 -14.90 3.69
C ARG A 137 -13.85 -15.13 3.98
N ILE A 138 -13.17 -14.16 4.61
CA ILE A 138 -11.78 -14.32 5.03
C ILE A 138 -11.64 -15.44 6.06
N GLU A 139 -12.54 -15.53 7.05
CA GLU A 139 -12.53 -16.57 8.07
C GLU A 139 -12.65 -17.99 7.49
N LYS A 140 -13.35 -18.12 6.36
CA LYS A 140 -13.52 -19.40 5.64
C LYS A 140 -12.35 -19.75 4.72
N MET A 141 -11.40 -18.84 4.53
CA MET A 141 -10.22 -19.09 3.67
C MET A 141 -9.14 -19.88 4.42
N GLU A 142 -8.57 -20.85 3.75
CA GLU A 142 -7.40 -21.60 4.24
C GLU A 142 -6.10 -20.83 3.96
N ILE A 143 -5.83 -19.80 4.76
CA ILE A 143 -4.64 -18.96 4.60
C ILE A 143 -3.41 -19.74 5.07
N PRO A 144 -2.33 -19.88 4.26
CA PRO A 144 -1.10 -20.54 4.68
C PRO A 144 -0.47 -19.86 5.91
N ALA A 145 -0.02 -20.66 6.89
CA ALA A 145 0.38 -20.17 8.22
C ALA A 145 1.50 -19.11 8.20
N GLU A 146 2.40 -19.16 7.21
CA GLU A 146 3.53 -18.23 7.11
C GLU A 146 3.19 -16.97 6.31
N THR A 147 1.99 -16.89 5.74
CA THR A 147 1.57 -15.77 4.87
C THR A 147 1.32 -14.51 5.69
N VAL A 148 1.90 -13.40 5.29
CA VAL A 148 1.65 -12.09 5.92
C VAL A 148 0.38 -11.50 5.34
N VAL A 149 -0.69 -11.56 6.11
CA VAL A 149 -1.99 -10.98 5.75
C VAL A 149 -2.30 -9.78 6.62
N GLN A 150 -2.83 -8.72 6.02
CA GLN A 150 -3.30 -7.52 6.69
C GLN A 150 -4.74 -7.23 6.25
N ILE A 151 -5.66 -7.13 7.20
CA ILE A 151 -7.02 -6.69 6.92
C ILE A 151 -7.04 -5.17 6.83
N LYS A 152 -7.62 -4.65 5.75
CA LYS A 152 -7.71 -3.21 5.47
C LYS A 152 -9.17 -2.80 5.34
N PRO A 153 -9.77 -2.25 6.40
CA PRO A 153 -11.14 -1.76 6.32
C PRO A 153 -11.21 -0.55 5.39
N PHE A 154 -12.19 -0.57 4.49
CA PHE A 154 -12.46 0.50 3.54
C PHE A 154 -13.78 1.19 3.88
N TYR A 155 -13.69 2.46 4.26
CA TYR A 155 -14.85 3.26 4.63
C TYR A 155 -15.63 3.75 3.40
N THR A 156 -16.94 3.52 3.43
CA THR A 156 -17.90 4.17 2.55
C THR A 156 -18.96 4.87 3.40
N ALA A 157 -19.69 5.81 2.83
CA ALA A 157 -20.78 6.46 3.57
C ALA A 157 -21.87 5.46 4.04
N GLU A 158 -21.96 4.33 3.36
CA GLU A 158 -23.00 3.30 3.56
C GLU A 158 -22.62 2.27 4.63
N ASN A 159 -21.32 2.09 4.93
CA ASN A 159 -20.85 1.07 5.88
C ASN A 159 -20.43 1.62 7.25
N LYS A 160 -21.00 2.73 7.64
CA LYS A 160 -20.69 3.42 8.90
C LYS A 160 -20.91 2.54 10.15
N ASP A 161 -21.94 1.69 10.14
CA ASP A 161 -22.23 0.82 11.27
C ASP A 161 -21.21 -0.31 11.39
N PHE A 162 -20.75 -0.89 10.27
CA PHE A 162 -19.62 -1.81 10.25
C PHE A 162 -18.36 -1.17 10.87
N PHE A 163 -18.06 0.08 10.52
CA PHE A 163 -16.92 0.78 11.08
C PHE A 163 -17.05 1.04 12.59
N ARG A 164 -18.25 1.34 13.06
CA ARG A 164 -18.51 1.54 14.49
C ARG A 164 -18.26 0.27 15.29
N GLU A 165 -18.64 -0.87 14.75
CA GLU A 165 -18.59 -2.14 15.45
C GLU A 165 -17.23 -2.79 15.39
N TYR A 166 -16.55 -2.74 14.23
CA TYR A 166 -15.35 -3.53 13.98
C TYR A 166 -14.04 -2.71 13.85
N VAL A 167 -14.13 -1.40 13.65
CA VAL A 167 -12.95 -0.61 13.30
C VAL A 167 -12.67 0.53 14.28
N TYR A 168 -13.70 1.21 14.76
CA TYR A 168 -13.48 2.32 15.68
C TYR A 168 -13.14 1.79 17.07
N LEU A 169 -12.11 2.39 17.66
CA LEU A 169 -11.71 2.10 19.03
C LEU A 169 -12.81 2.53 19.99
N ASP A 170 -13.17 1.64 20.90
CA ASP A 170 -14.04 1.98 22.00
C ASP A 170 -13.25 2.66 23.16
N MET A 171 -13.93 3.06 24.22
CA MET A 171 -13.29 3.69 25.36
C MET A 171 -12.33 2.73 26.10
N GLN A 172 -12.61 1.43 26.10
CA GLN A 172 -11.76 0.44 26.74
C GLN A 172 -10.48 0.22 25.97
N ASP A 173 -10.56 0.17 24.63
CA ASP A 173 -9.40 0.09 23.75
C ASP A 173 -8.47 1.29 23.94
N ILE A 174 -9.08 2.50 24.03
CA ILE A 174 -8.32 3.75 24.26
C ILE A 174 -7.61 3.72 25.61
N LEU A 175 -8.29 3.28 26.65
CA LEU A 175 -7.74 3.20 28.01
C LEU A 175 -6.69 2.10 28.15
N ALA A 176 -6.81 1.01 27.39
CA ALA A 176 -5.85 -0.09 27.38
C ALA A 176 -4.58 0.23 26.57
N ALA A 177 -4.62 1.22 25.69
CA ALA A 177 -3.48 1.57 24.86
C ALA A 177 -2.31 2.10 25.71
N PRO A 178 -1.11 1.50 25.62
CA PRO A 178 0.06 2.00 26.34
C PRO A 178 0.50 3.33 25.74
N ILE A 179 0.22 4.42 26.46
CA ILE A 179 0.58 5.77 26.04
C ILE A 179 1.79 6.23 26.83
N ASP A 180 2.92 6.42 26.19
CA ASP A 180 4.10 7.03 26.82
C ASP A 180 4.15 8.56 26.57
N ARG A 181 5.01 9.24 27.36
CA ARG A 181 5.19 10.69 27.25
C ARG A 181 5.68 11.15 25.87
N LYS A 182 6.49 10.31 25.21
CA LYS A 182 7.03 10.59 23.87
C LYS A 182 5.92 10.56 22.83
N THR A 183 5.02 9.60 22.92
CA THR A 183 3.84 9.49 22.05
C THR A 183 2.91 10.70 22.24
N ILE A 184 2.62 11.10 23.48
CA ILE A 184 1.81 12.28 23.77
C ILE A 184 2.45 13.55 23.17
N PHE A 185 3.76 13.74 23.40
CA PHE A 185 4.48 14.90 22.87
C PHE A 185 4.44 14.92 21.34
N ARG A 186 4.68 13.76 20.69
CA ARG A 186 4.64 13.62 19.24
C ARG A 186 3.26 14.00 18.68
N HIS A 187 2.18 13.49 19.25
CA HIS A 187 0.82 13.77 18.79
C HIS A 187 0.41 15.24 19.01
N ARG A 188 0.98 15.90 20.02
CA ARG A 188 0.71 17.32 20.27
C ARG A 188 1.48 18.28 19.37
N THR A 189 2.68 17.89 18.95
CA THR A 189 3.61 18.76 18.21
C THR A 189 3.69 18.43 16.73
N LEU A 190 3.38 17.18 16.35
CA LEU A 190 3.49 16.71 15.00
C LEU A 190 2.15 16.11 14.54
N ASN A 191 1.67 16.55 13.41
CA ASN A 191 0.58 15.86 12.76
C ASN A 191 1.16 14.69 11.94
N ASP A 192 1.05 13.46 12.46
CA ASP A 192 1.60 12.25 11.82
C ASP A 192 1.03 11.99 10.41
N ASN A 193 -0.11 12.60 10.07
CA ASN A 193 -0.67 12.49 8.73
C ASN A 193 0.11 13.33 7.70
N PHE A 194 0.73 14.41 8.13
CA PHE A 194 1.43 15.34 7.24
C PHE A 194 2.95 15.31 7.41
N PHE A 195 3.42 14.90 8.58
CA PHE A 195 4.85 14.97 8.90
C PHE A 195 5.61 13.74 8.43
N GLY A 196 6.73 13.97 7.75
CA GLY A 196 7.66 12.91 7.34
C GLY A 196 7.21 12.07 6.15
N LYS A 197 6.18 12.49 5.44
CA LYS A 197 5.69 11.85 4.21
C LYS A 197 5.63 12.86 3.08
N LEU A 198 5.98 12.41 1.88
CA LEU A 198 5.78 13.15 0.64
C LEU A 198 5.15 12.22 -0.38
N THR A 199 4.16 12.71 -1.08
CA THR A 199 3.52 12.02 -2.20
C THR A 199 3.85 12.79 -3.47
N ILE A 200 4.34 12.09 -4.47
CA ILE A 200 4.67 12.65 -5.78
C ILE A 200 3.80 11.96 -6.81
N TYR A 201 3.04 12.77 -7.51
CA TYR A 201 2.21 12.30 -8.62
C TYR A 201 3.03 12.19 -9.91
N PRO A 202 2.56 11.41 -10.90
CA PRO A 202 3.21 11.33 -12.21
C PRO A 202 3.36 12.68 -12.89
N SER A 203 2.47 13.64 -12.64
CA SER A 203 2.56 15.03 -13.10
C SER A 203 3.74 15.82 -12.53
N GLY A 204 4.40 15.31 -11.49
CA GLY A 204 5.45 16.01 -10.74
C GLY A 204 4.94 16.86 -9.58
N GLU A 205 3.64 16.91 -9.36
CA GLU A 205 3.05 17.58 -8.20
C GLU A 205 3.42 16.86 -6.91
N VAL A 206 3.75 17.64 -5.87
CA VAL A 206 4.22 17.13 -4.58
C VAL A 206 3.27 17.56 -3.47
N TYR A 207 2.81 16.62 -2.70
CA TYR A 207 1.91 16.84 -1.55
C TYR A 207 2.50 16.24 -0.27
N ALA A 208 2.23 16.91 0.86
CA ALA A 208 2.61 16.37 2.17
C ALA A 208 1.73 15.15 2.56
N ASN A 209 0.53 15.08 2.00
CA ASN A 209 -0.38 13.96 2.17
C ASN A 209 -1.17 13.76 0.86
N VAL A 210 -1.48 12.51 0.53
CA VAL A 210 -2.33 12.15 -0.61
C VAL A 210 -3.78 12.67 -0.49
N ASN A 211 -4.19 13.15 0.68
CA ASN A 211 -5.54 13.69 0.95
C ASN A 211 -5.64 15.24 0.87
N CYS A 212 -4.61 15.90 0.38
CA CYS A 212 -4.61 17.35 0.22
C CYS A 212 -4.87 17.76 -1.21
#